data_ce4c3070cf44d435bbaa36897cfc2bc2
#
_entry.id   ce4c3070cf44d435bbaa36897cfc2bc2
#
_cell.length_a   1.000
_cell.length_b   1.000
_cell.length_c   1.000
_cell.angle_alpha   90.00
_cell.angle_beta   90.00
_cell.angle_gamma   90.00
#
_symmetry.space_group_name_H-M   'P 1'
#
loop_
_entity.id
_entity.type
_entity.pdbx_description
1 polymer ?
#
loop_
_entity_poly.entity_id
_entity_poly.type
_entity_poly.pdbx_seq_one_letter_code
_entity_poly.pdbx_strand_id
1 'polypeptide(L)'
;LRVGVLVTGIHYRHPAVLANMASALDIISGGRLELGIGAGWNEEESGAYGIELGSIKERFDRFEESCQVLKGLLTQDTTTFDGRYYQLKDARNEPKGPQQPHPPICIGGSGEKRTLKITARYADHWNFVGGPPEEFARKRDVLAAHCADIGRDPKEIMLSSHLRLGAERDYAKVVADAAALGAEGLDLAIVYLPQPYDPSVLEPLAKAVRDSGLLTS
;
A
#
# COMPACT_ATOMS: atom_id res chain seq x y z
N LEU A 1 9.73 2.70 14.25
CA LEU A 1 8.40 2.17 13.96
C LEU A 1 7.71 3.07 12.95
N ARG A 2 7.25 2.55 11.81
CA ARG A 2 6.42 3.25 10.82
C ARG A 2 4.94 3.02 11.13
N VAL A 3 4.07 3.88 10.63
CA VAL A 3 2.63 3.81 10.80
C VAL A 3 1.94 4.02 9.45
N GLY A 4 0.87 3.30 9.20
CA GLY A 4 0.12 3.41 7.96
C GLY A 4 -1.19 2.64 7.99
N VAL A 5 -2.01 2.84 6.99
CA VAL A 5 -3.22 2.04 6.75
C VAL A 5 -2.99 1.17 5.51
N LEU A 6 -3.40 -0.09 5.58
CA LEU A 6 -3.19 -1.05 4.49
C LEU A 6 -4.52 -1.65 4.03
N VAL A 7 -5.28 -1.00 3.16
CA VAL A 7 -5.09 0.35 2.60
C VAL A 7 -6.40 1.13 2.72
N THR A 8 -6.38 2.47 2.55
CA THR A 8 -7.62 3.25 2.45
C THR A 8 -8.16 3.24 1.02
N GLY A 9 -9.48 3.01 0.87
CA GLY A 9 -10.14 3.14 -0.42
C GLY A 9 -10.29 4.61 -0.83
N ILE A 10 -9.93 4.93 -2.07
CA ILE A 10 -9.97 6.33 -2.57
C ILE A 10 -11.40 6.88 -2.68
N HIS A 11 -12.41 6.02 -2.70
CA HIS A 11 -13.81 6.41 -2.78
C HIS A 11 -14.37 7.02 -1.48
N TYR A 12 -13.69 6.81 -0.35
CA TYR A 12 -14.13 7.37 0.93
C TYR A 12 -13.92 8.87 1.08
N ARG A 13 -13.03 9.49 0.29
CA ARG A 13 -12.75 10.93 0.38
C ARG A 13 -12.06 11.48 -0.86
N HIS A 14 -12.22 12.79 -1.07
CA HIS A 14 -11.53 13.50 -2.14
C HIS A 14 -10.00 13.40 -1.96
N PRO A 15 -9.21 13.14 -3.01
CA PRO A 15 -7.74 12.95 -2.91
C PRO A 15 -7.01 14.19 -2.36
N ALA A 16 -7.52 15.40 -2.58
CA ALA A 16 -6.93 16.59 -1.97
C ALA A 16 -7.09 16.62 -0.44
N VAL A 17 -8.22 16.13 0.09
CA VAL A 17 -8.42 15.97 1.54
C VAL A 17 -7.47 14.91 2.07
N LEU A 18 -7.32 13.79 1.34
CA LEU A 18 -6.40 12.73 1.73
C LEU A 18 -4.94 13.21 1.75
N ALA A 19 -4.51 14.06 0.79
CA ALA A 19 -3.18 14.65 0.76
C ALA A 19 -2.91 15.51 2.02
N ASN A 20 -3.87 16.37 2.41
CA ASN A 20 -3.76 17.18 3.62
C ASN A 20 -3.69 16.31 4.89
N MET A 21 -4.52 15.26 4.99
CA MET A 21 -4.48 14.31 6.10
C MET A 21 -3.13 13.57 6.17
N ALA A 22 -2.58 13.17 5.01
CA ALA A 22 -1.29 12.50 4.93
C ALA A 22 -0.15 13.42 5.39
N SER A 23 -0.11 14.68 4.93
CA SER A 23 0.89 15.65 5.38
C SER A 23 0.80 15.91 6.89
N ALA A 24 -0.41 16.09 7.42
CA ALA A 24 -0.62 16.27 8.85
C ALA A 24 -0.14 15.07 9.66
N LEU A 25 -0.48 13.85 9.23
CA LEU A 25 -0.07 12.63 9.92
C LEU A 25 1.44 12.39 9.80
N ASP A 26 2.04 12.74 8.67
CA ASP A 26 3.49 12.62 8.48
C ASP A 26 4.25 13.57 9.44
N ILE A 27 3.76 14.81 9.61
CA ILE A 27 4.29 15.77 10.59
C ILE A 27 4.13 15.24 12.02
N ILE A 28 2.92 14.83 12.41
CA ILE A 28 2.61 14.33 13.75
C ILE A 28 3.44 13.09 14.10
N SER A 29 3.64 12.22 13.13
CA SER A 29 4.42 11.01 13.32
C SER A 29 5.95 11.22 13.26
N GLY A 30 6.41 12.43 12.89
CA GLY A 30 7.84 12.70 12.71
C GLY A 30 8.45 11.92 11.55
N GLY A 31 7.76 11.87 10.40
CA GLY A 31 8.26 11.22 9.19
C GLY A 31 8.15 9.69 9.19
N ARG A 32 7.13 9.13 9.84
CA ARG A 32 6.93 7.67 9.93
C ARG A 32 5.73 7.16 9.14
N LEU A 33 5.02 8.04 8.42
CA LEU A 33 3.84 7.64 7.65
C LEU A 33 4.22 6.76 6.46
N GLU A 34 3.40 5.75 6.22
CA GLU A 34 3.21 5.08 4.91
C GLU A 34 1.76 5.27 4.47
N LEU A 35 1.58 5.87 3.30
CA LEU A 35 0.26 6.18 2.76
C LEU A 35 -0.26 5.02 1.91
N GLY A 36 -1.01 4.10 2.53
CA GLY A 36 -1.63 2.99 1.82
C GLY A 36 -2.94 3.40 1.14
N ILE A 37 -3.03 3.16 -0.17
CA ILE A 37 -4.21 3.49 -0.99
C ILE A 37 -4.62 2.33 -1.90
N GLY A 38 -5.91 2.28 -2.25
CA GLY A 38 -6.45 1.28 -3.16
C GLY A 38 -7.74 1.76 -3.84
N ALA A 39 -8.13 1.08 -4.91
CA ALA A 39 -9.32 1.43 -5.69
C ALA A 39 -10.66 1.23 -4.94
N GLY A 40 -10.65 0.50 -3.82
CA GLY A 40 -11.85 0.05 -3.14
C GLY A 40 -12.41 -1.26 -3.70
N TRP A 41 -13.02 -2.07 -2.84
CA TRP A 41 -13.57 -3.38 -3.23
C TRP A 41 -14.78 -3.81 -2.40
N ASN A 42 -14.91 -3.38 -1.16
CA ASN A 42 -15.92 -3.88 -0.23
C ASN A 42 -17.28 -3.21 -0.49
N GLU A 43 -18.15 -3.93 -1.21
CA GLU A 43 -19.48 -3.46 -1.56
C GLU A 43 -20.41 -3.38 -0.35
N GLU A 44 -20.28 -4.33 0.59
CA GLU A 44 -21.09 -4.35 1.81
C GLU A 44 -20.78 -3.14 2.71
N GLU A 45 -19.49 -2.87 2.96
CA GLU A 45 -19.06 -1.72 3.74
C GLU A 45 -19.49 -0.39 3.11
N SER A 46 -19.26 -0.27 1.80
CA SER A 46 -19.63 0.94 1.04
C SER A 46 -21.13 1.19 1.09
N GLY A 47 -21.91 0.13 0.90
CA GLY A 47 -23.39 0.19 0.99
C GLY A 47 -23.87 0.52 2.41
N ALA A 48 -23.27 -0.05 3.43
CA ALA A 48 -23.63 0.23 4.82
C ALA A 48 -23.41 1.70 5.21
N TYR A 49 -22.38 2.35 4.64
CA TYR A 49 -22.12 3.77 4.88
C TYR A 49 -22.80 4.71 3.87
N GLY A 50 -23.54 4.19 2.90
CA GLY A 50 -24.16 5.01 1.84
C GLY A 50 -23.11 5.67 0.92
N ILE A 51 -21.93 5.08 0.79
CA ILE A 51 -20.84 5.59 -0.06
C ILE A 51 -20.86 4.83 -1.38
N GLU A 52 -20.98 5.55 -2.48
CA GLU A 52 -20.98 4.94 -3.80
C GLU A 52 -19.62 4.37 -4.16
N LEU A 53 -19.55 3.05 -4.35
CA LEU A 53 -18.33 2.37 -4.79
C LEU A 53 -18.09 2.53 -6.30
N GLY A 54 -19.15 2.57 -7.10
CA GLY A 54 -19.10 2.64 -8.55
C GLY A 54 -18.71 1.32 -9.23
N SER A 55 -18.75 1.31 -10.55
CA SER A 55 -18.31 0.17 -11.35
C SER A 55 -16.80 -0.05 -11.24
N ILE A 56 -16.33 -1.26 -11.55
CA ILE A 56 -14.89 -1.59 -11.56
C ILE A 56 -14.11 -0.60 -12.45
N LYS A 57 -14.65 -0.24 -13.61
CA LYS A 57 -14.00 0.72 -14.51
C LYS A 57 -13.86 2.08 -13.85
N GLU A 58 -14.93 2.62 -13.29
CA GLU A 58 -14.94 3.93 -12.63
C GLU A 58 -14.01 3.98 -11.43
N ARG A 59 -14.00 2.92 -10.59
CA ARG A 59 -13.09 2.82 -9.44
C ARG A 59 -11.63 2.97 -9.86
N PHE A 60 -11.22 2.26 -10.91
CA PHE A 60 -9.83 2.32 -11.36
C PHE A 60 -9.51 3.61 -12.11
N ASP A 61 -10.45 4.20 -12.85
CA ASP A 61 -10.25 5.50 -13.48
C ASP A 61 -10.08 6.59 -12.39
N ARG A 62 -10.94 6.60 -11.36
CA ARG A 62 -10.81 7.49 -10.19
C ARG A 62 -9.51 7.23 -9.41
N PHE A 63 -9.11 5.98 -9.30
CA PHE A 63 -7.88 5.62 -8.58
C PHE A 63 -6.63 6.17 -9.28
N GLU A 64 -6.55 6.05 -10.59
CA GLU A 64 -5.42 6.60 -11.36
C GLU A 64 -5.35 8.13 -11.26
N GLU A 65 -6.49 8.83 -11.39
CA GLU A 65 -6.55 10.29 -11.16
C GLU A 65 -6.19 10.65 -9.71
N SER A 66 -6.66 9.87 -8.73
CA SER A 66 -6.30 10.09 -7.31
C SER A 66 -4.81 9.99 -7.06
N CYS A 67 -4.12 9.03 -7.68
CA CYS A 67 -2.67 8.90 -7.58
C CYS A 67 -1.95 10.14 -8.13
N GLN A 68 -2.42 10.68 -9.27
CA GLN A 68 -1.86 11.90 -9.87
C GLN A 68 -2.06 13.11 -8.97
N VAL A 69 -3.28 13.30 -8.47
CA VAL A 69 -3.62 14.40 -7.54
C VAL A 69 -2.81 14.32 -6.25
N LEU A 70 -2.73 13.13 -5.65
CA LEU A 70 -1.94 12.90 -4.43
C LEU A 70 -0.47 13.23 -4.66
N LYS A 71 0.12 12.68 -5.73
CA LYS A 71 1.55 12.92 -6.05
C LYS A 71 1.81 14.42 -6.29
N GLY A 72 0.97 15.10 -7.05
CA GLY A 72 1.07 16.55 -7.26
C GLY A 72 1.02 17.33 -5.94
N LEU A 73 -0.02 17.15 -5.15
CA LEU A 73 -0.20 17.88 -3.89
C LEU A 73 0.87 17.58 -2.84
N LEU A 74 1.43 16.38 -2.83
CA LEU A 74 2.48 16.00 -1.87
C LEU A 74 3.87 16.50 -2.29
N THR A 75 4.10 16.84 -3.59
CA THR A 75 5.44 17.17 -4.09
C THR A 75 5.58 18.56 -4.67
N GLN A 76 4.50 19.15 -5.21
CA GLN A 76 4.53 20.45 -5.91
C GLN A 76 4.07 21.58 -4.99
N ASP A 77 4.55 22.80 -5.22
CA ASP A 77 4.10 24.00 -4.50
C ASP A 77 2.63 24.30 -4.78
N THR A 78 2.23 24.13 -6.04
CA THR A 78 0.85 24.23 -6.50
C THR A 78 0.54 23.10 -7.47
N THR A 79 -0.69 22.58 -7.40
CA THR A 79 -1.16 21.51 -8.27
C THR A 79 -2.40 21.97 -9.02
N THR A 80 -2.32 21.96 -10.35
CA THR A 80 -3.49 22.08 -11.23
C THR A 80 -3.70 20.75 -11.94
N PHE A 81 -4.93 20.24 -11.90
CA PHE A 81 -5.30 18.96 -12.49
C PHE A 81 -6.70 19.06 -13.10
N ASP A 82 -6.85 18.72 -14.37
CA ASP A 82 -8.13 18.74 -15.08
C ASP A 82 -8.46 17.32 -15.55
N GLY A 83 -8.96 16.52 -14.61
CA GLY A 83 -9.37 15.14 -14.84
C GLY A 83 -10.87 15.00 -15.07
N ARG A 84 -11.32 13.79 -15.31
CA ARG A 84 -12.74 13.47 -15.44
C ARG A 84 -13.47 13.49 -14.10
N TYR A 85 -12.81 13.05 -13.04
CA TYR A 85 -13.39 12.88 -11.71
C TYR A 85 -12.94 13.94 -10.73
N TYR A 86 -11.74 14.49 -10.94
CA TYR A 86 -11.18 15.51 -10.06
C TYR A 86 -10.67 16.71 -10.88
N GLN A 87 -11.00 17.90 -10.43
CA GLN A 87 -10.50 19.16 -11.00
C GLN A 87 -9.89 19.99 -9.87
N LEU A 88 -8.64 20.37 -10.03
CA LEU A 88 -7.91 21.24 -9.10
C LEU A 88 -7.35 22.43 -9.87
N LYS A 89 -7.39 23.60 -9.26
CA LYS A 89 -6.80 24.83 -9.82
C LYS A 89 -5.92 25.48 -8.77
N ASP A 90 -4.63 25.56 -9.04
CA ASP A 90 -3.62 26.16 -8.16
C ASP A 90 -3.73 25.72 -6.69
N ALA A 91 -4.11 24.43 -6.49
CA ALA A 91 -4.34 23.87 -5.18
C ALA A 91 -3.01 23.69 -4.43
N ARG A 92 -3.02 24.00 -3.14
CA ARG A 92 -1.86 23.90 -2.24
C ARG A 92 -2.10 22.88 -1.15
N ASN A 93 -1.04 22.22 -0.74
CA ASN A 93 -0.99 21.33 0.41
C ASN A 93 0.22 21.70 1.26
N GLU A 94 0.01 22.64 2.21
CA GLU A 94 1.05 23.19 3.07
C GLU A 94 0.60 23.20 4.55
N PRO A 95 1.53 22.91 5.50
CA PRO A 95 2.92 22.52 5.26
C PRO A 95 3.02 21.07 4.74
N LYS A 96 4.08 20.79 3.95
CA LYS A 96 4.44 19.44 3.55
C LYS A 96 4.97 18.64 4.74
N GLY A 97 4.85 17.32 4.68
CA GLY A 97 5.46 16.43 5.67
C GLY A 97 6.99 16.43 5.61
N PRO A 98 7.66 15.90 6.65
CA PRO A 98 9.12 15.83 6.70
C PRO A 98 9.73 14.81 5.75
N GLN A 99 8.97 13.83 5.27
CA GLN A 99 9.47 12.85 4.30
C GLN A 99 9.60 13.46 2.91
N GLN A 100 10.74 13.28 2.26
CA GLN A 100 11.03 13.81 0.92
C GLN A 100 11.24 12.67 -0.07
N PRO A 101 10.70 12.74 -1.29
CA PRO A 101 9.84 13.85 -1.80
C PRO A 101 8.41 13.84 -1.23
N HIS A 102 7.98 12.75 -0.62
CA HIS A 102 6.67 12.55 0.01
C HIS A 102 6.69 11.28 0.88
N PRO A 103 5.71 11.06 1.78
CA PRO A 103 5.54 9.77 2.44
C PRO A 103 5.41 8.64 1.41
N PRO A 104 6.02 7.46 1.62
CA PRO A 104 5.90 6.35 0.68
C PRO A 104 4.43 6.01 0.41
N ILE A 105 4.09 5.88 -0.87
CA ILE A 105 2.75 5.49 -1.33
C ILE A 105 2.73 3.98 -1.50
N CYS A 106 1.94 3.30 -0.66
CA CYS A 106 1.69 1.87 -0.77
C CYS A 106 0.41 1.62 -1.57
N ILE A 107 0.49 0.80 -2.61
CA ILE A 107 -0.68 0.36 -3.39
C ILE A 107 -0.93 -1.12 -3.13
N GLY A 108 -2.14 -1.44 -2.64
CA GLY A 108 -2.58 -2.81 -2.42
C GLY A 108 -3.36 -3.37 -3.61
N GLY A 109 -3.17 -4.67 -3.87
CA GLY A 109 -3.90 -5.40 -4.89
C GLY A 109 -3.02 -6.06 -5.95
N SER A 110 -3.60 -7.04 -6.67
CA SER A 110 -2.84 -7.93 -7.56
C SER A 110 -3.41 -7.99 -8.99
N GLY A 111 -4.29 -7.05 -9.35
CA GLY A 111 -4.91 -6.97 -10.67
C GLY A 111 -3.89 -6.58 -11.75
N GLU A 112 -3.56 -7.53 -12.64
CA GLU A 112 -2.45 -7.39 -13.60
C GLU A 112 -2.61 -6.24 -14.58
N LYS A 113 -3.84 -6.06 -15.10
CA LYS A 113 -4.09 -5.09 -16.19
C LYS A 113 -4.16 -3.63 -15.71
N ARG A 114 -4.60 -3.40 -14.47
CA ARG A 114 -4.84 -2.04 -13.96
C ARG A 114 -4.09 -1.76 -12.66
N THR A 115 -4.26 -2.59 -11.62
CA THR A 115 -3.59 -2.32 -10.34
C THR A 115 -2.09 -2.29 -10.50
N LEU A 116 -1.47 -3.33 -11.07
CA LEU A 116 -0.02 -3.39 -11.22
C LEU A 116 0.52 -2.33 -12.18
N LYS A 117 -0.25 -1.92 -13.20
CA LYS A 117 0.13 -0.81 -14.07
C LYS A 117 0.13 0.54 -13.33
N ILE A 118 -0.85 0.80 -12.47
CA ILE A 118 -0.91 2.00 -11.62
C ILE A 118 0.21 1.95 -10.57
N THR A 119 0.44 0.77 -9.97
CA THR A 119 1.55 0.53 -9.03
C THR A 119 2.89 0.88 -9.66
N ALA A 120 3.19 0.39 -10.87
CA ALA A 120 4.43 0.70 -11.58
C ALA A 120 4.66 2.21 -11.78
N ARG A 121 3.59 3.00 -11.93
CA ARG A 121 3.67 4.45 -12.17
C ARG A 121 3.81 5.29 -10.91
N TYR A 122 3.14 4.88 -9.83
CA TYR A 122 2.90 5.78 -8.69
C TYR A 122 3.36 5.26 -7.35
N ALA A 123 3.54 3.93 -7.17
CA ALA A 123 3.84 3.36 -5.88
C ALA A 123 5.34 3.36 -5.54
N ASP A 124 5.64 3.54 -4.27
CA ASP A 124 6.95 3.26 -3.66
C ASP A 124 6.93 1.90 -2.96
N HIS A 125 5.72 1.35 -2.74
CA HIS A 125 5.49 0.09 -2.07
C HIS A 125 4.29 -0.63 -2.71
N TRP A 126 4.48 -1.87 -3.12
CA TRP A 126 3.40 -2.74 -3.56
C TRP A 126 3.06 -3.78 -2.51
N ASN A 127 1.79 -3.87 -2.15
CA ASN A 127 1.30 -4.91 -1.26
C ASN A 127 0.55 -5.98 -2.03
N PHE A 128 1.11 -7.19 -2.07
CA PHE A 128 0.45 -8.39 -2.55
C PHE A 128 -0.55 -8.87 -1.50
N VAL A 129 -1.80 -9.08 -1.89
CA VAL A 129 -2.90 -9.38 -0.95
C VAL A 129 -2.87 -10.79 -0.35
N GLY A 130 -1.80 -11.54 -0.59
CA GLY A 130 -1.60 -12.91 -0.11
C GLY A 130 -1.86 -13.93 -1.20
N GLY A 131 -1.29 -15.12 -0.99
CA GLY A 131 -1.30 -16.24 -1.93
C GLY A 131 -0.01 -17.05 -1.84
N PRO A 132 0.11 -18.12 -2.61
CA PRO A 132 1.31 -18.93 -2.63
C PRO A 132 2.50 -18.22 -3.29
N PRO A 133 3.75 -18.62 -2.96
CA PRO A 133 4.95 -17.94 -3.46
C PRO A 133 5.04 -17.86 -5.00
N GLU A 134 4.60 -18.88 -5.70
CA GLU A 134 4.60 -18.92 -7.17
C GLU A 134 3.62 -17.88 -7.77
N GLU A 135 2.50 -17.59 -7.10
CA GLU A 135 1.60 -16.55 -7.54
C GLU A 135 2.20 -15.16 -7.26
N PHE A 136 2.83 -14.96 -6.11
CA PHE A 136 3.58 -13.74 -5.81
C PHE A 136 4.64 -13.49 -6.87
N ALA A 137 5.49 -14.47 -7.18
CA ALA A 137 6.55 -14.38 -8.18
C ALA A 137 5.98 -13.98 -9.55
N ARG A 138 4.91 -14.61 -9.99
CA ARG A 138 4.24 -14.30 -11.25
C ARG A 138 3.71 -12.85 -11.28
N LYS A 139 3.11 -12.37 -10.19
CA LYS A 139 2.60 -10.99 -10.10
C LYS A 139 3.73 -9.96 -10.03
N ARG A 140 4.81 -10.26 -9.32
CA ARG A 140 6.05 -9.47 -9.29
C ARG A 140 6.61 -9.29 -10.70
N ASP A 141 6.67 -10.36 -11.48
CA ASP A 141 7.19 -10.32 -12.84
C ASP A 141 6.31 -9.48 -13.78
N VAL A 142 4.99 -9.52 -13.61
CA VAL A 142 4.05 -8.63 -14.32
C VAL A 142 4.26 -7.17 -13.91
N LEU A 143 4.48 -6.90 -12.62
CA LEU A 143 4.82 -5.54 -12.15
C LEU A 143 6.13 -5.06 -12.76
N ALA A 144 7.16 -5.90 -12.78
CA ALA A 144 8.46 -5.60 -13.39
C ALA A 144 8.32 -5.28 -14.89
N ALA A 145 7.49 -6.03 -15.63
CA ALA A 145 7.20 -5.73 -17.04
C ALA A 145 6.55 -4.36 -17.21
N HIS A 146 5.55 -4.00 -16.37
CA HIS A 146 4.95 -2.66 -16.41
C HIS A 146 5.94 -1.55 -16.03
N CYS A 147 6.91 -1.81 -15.15
CA CYS A 147 7.99 -0.87 -14.86
C CYS A 147 8.91 -0.67 -16.08
N ALA A 148 9.27 -1.78 -16.76
CA ALA A 148 10.08 -1.73 -17.97
C ALA A 148 9.41 -0.94 -19.10
N ASP A 149 8.08 -1.07 -19.28
CA ASP A 149 7.29 -0.31 -20.26
C ASP A 149 7.42 1.22 -20.11
N ILE A 150 7.75 1.70 -18.91
CA ILE A 150 7.88 3.13 -18.60
C ILE A 150 9.31 3.54 -18.22
N GLY A 151 10.29 2.63 -18.35
CA GLY A 151 11.70 2.90 -18.04
C GLY A 151 11.99 3.08 -16.55
N ARG A 152 11.19 2.49 -15.65
CA ARG A 152 11.38 2.52 -14.21
C ARG A 152 12.09 1.26 -13.73
N ASP A 153 13.06 1.40 -12.80
CA ASP A 153 13.64 0.24 -12.13
C ASP A 153 12.61 -0.37 -11.15
N PRO A 154 12.21 -1.64 -11.30
CA PRO A 154 11.28 -2.29 -10.37
C PRO A 154 11.82 -2.39 -8.93
N LYS A 155 13.13 -2.30 -8.72
CA LYS A 155 13.77 -2.29 -7.39
C LYS A 155 13.49 -1.02 -6.59
N GLU A 156 12.96 0.03 -7.21
CA GLU A 156 12.49 1.22 -6.49
C GLU A 156 11.19 0.97 -5.73
N ILE A 157 10.55 -0.18 -5.95
CA ILE A 157 9.26 -0.52 -5.33
C ILE A 157 9.50 -1.62 -4.29
N MET A 158 9.29 -1.30 -3.02
CA MET A 158 9.30 -2.30 -1.95
C MET A 158 8.14 -3.28 -2.12
N LEU A 159 8.40 -4.56 -1.95
CA LEU A 159 7.42 -5.64 -2.14
C LEU A 159 7.00 -6.21 -0.78
N SER A 160 5.71 -6.19 -0.47
CA SER A 160 5.18 -6.80 0.75
C SER A 160 4.04 -7.78 0.49
N SER A 161 3.81 -8.66 1.45
CA SER A 161 2.66 -9.56 1.44
C SER A 161 2.07 -9.76 2.82
N HIS A 162 0.79 -10.13 2.83
CA HIS A 162 0.08 -10.51 4.05
C HIS A 162 0.34 -11.95 4.41
N LEU A 163 0.68 -12.17 5.69
CA LEU A 163 0.67 -13.46 6.35
C LEU A 163 -0.35 -13.45 7.48
N ARG A 164 -0.83 -14.62 7.88
CA ARG A 164 -1.78 -14.73 8.99
C ARG A 164 -1.22 -15.63 10.07
N LEU A 165 -1.13 -15.09 11.27
CA LEU A 165 -0.98 -15.92 12.46
C LEU A 165 -2.38 -16.36 12.90
N GLY A 166 -2.72 -17.64 12.74
CA GLY A 166 -4.00 -18.21 13.15
C GLY A 166 -4.17 -18.26 14.66
N ALA A 167 -5.37 -18.65 15.10
CA ALA A 167 -5.68 -18.81 16.53
C ALA A 167 -4.81 -19.88 17.22
N GLU A 168 -4.34 -20.87 16.46
CA GLU A 168 -3.41 -21.91 16.88
C GLU A 168 -2.01 -21.39 17.20
N ARG A 169 -1.71 -20.14 16.81
CA ARG A 169 -0.41 -19.47 17.04
C ARG A 169 0.81 -20.27 16.52
N ASP A 170 0.68 -20.86 15.32
CA ASP A 170 1.80 -21.56 14.67
C ASP A 170 2.82 -20.56 14.12
N TYR A 171 3.72 -20.13 14.98
CA TYR A 171 4.79 -19.18 14.67
C TYR A 171 5.79 -19.76 13.66
N ALA A 172 6.05 -21.08 13.72
CA ALA A 172 6.97 -21.73 12.80
C ALA A 172 6.45 -21.70 11.37
N LYS A 173 5.14 -21.92 11.19
CA LYS A 173 4.50 -21.80 9.89
C LYS A 173 4.58 -20.39 9.33
N VAL A 174 4.30 -19.35 10.13
CA VAL A 174 4.40 -17.96 9.68
C VAL A 174 5.81 -17.62 9.21
N VAL A 175 6.82 -18.09 9.93
CA VAL A 175 8.23 -17.90 9.56
C VAL A 175 8.58 -18.66 8.27
N ALA A 176 8.11 -19.89 8.12
CA ALA A 176 8.33 -20.68 6.90
C ALA A 176 7.65 -20.03 5.67
N ASP A 177 6.42 -19.55 5.81
CA ASP A 177 5.69 -18.84 4.76
C ASP A 177 6.42 -17.52 4.37
N ALA A 178 6.95 -16.79 5.36
CA ALA A 178 7.75 -15.59 5.12
C ALA A 178 9.05 -15.92 4.37
N ALA A 179 9.75 -16.98 4.77
CA ALA A 179 10.97 -17.45 4.10
C ALA A 179 10.70 -17.84 2.64
N ALA A 180 9.61 -18.57 2.38
CA ALA A 180 9.24 -18.98 1.04
C ALA A 180 8.94 -17.79 0.11
N LEU A 181 8.22 -16.77 0.61
CA LEU A 181 7.99 -15.54 -0.13
C LEU A 181 9.29 -14.72 -0.28
N GLY A 182 10.14 -14.69 0.75
CA GLY A 182 11.45 -14.04 0.71
C GLY A 182 12.38 -14.64 -0.35
N ALA A 183 12.35 -15.96 -0.55
CA ALA A 183 13.08 -16.63 -1.63
C ALA A 183 12.64 -16.17 -3.03
N GLU A 184 11.38 -15.72 -3.14
CA GLU A 184 10.83 -15.11 -4.36
C GLU A 184 11.02 -13.58 -4.41
N GLY A 185 11.77 -12.97 -3.48
CA GLY A 185 12.11 -11.56 -3.47
C GLY A 185 11.11 -10.65 -2.73
N LEU A 186 10.38 -11.17 -1.76
CA LEU A 186 9.59 -10.34 -0.86
C LEU A 186 10.51 -9.58 0.10
N ASP A 187 10.30 -8.26 0.22
CA ASP A 187 11.08 -7.39 1.12
C ASP A 187 10.47 -7.32 2.54
N LEU A 188 9.14 -7.38 2.65
CA LEU A 188 8.41 -7.16 3.90
C LEU A 188 7.25 -8.13 4.08
N ALA A 189 7.29 -8.96 5.10
CA ALA A 189 6.17 -9.79 5.54
C ALA A 189 5.32 -9.01 6.57
N ILE A 190 4.02 -8.87 6.31
CA ILE A 190 3.06 -8.19 7.20
C ILE A 190 2.16 -9.24 7.86
N VAL A 191 2.30 -9.44 9.15
CA VAL A 191 1.58 -10.49 9.87
C VAL A 191 0.30 -9.95 10.49
N TYR A 192 -0.85 -10.47 10.05
CA TYR A 192 -2.13 -10.28 10.75
C TYR A 192 -2.17 -11.14 12.00
N LEU A 193 -2.43 -10.50 13.13
CA LEU A 193 -2.56 -11.17 14.42
C LEU A 193 -3.95 -11.77 14.62
N PRO A 194 -4.08 -12.87 15.40
CA PRO A 194 -5.39 -13.47 15.69
C PRO A 194 -6.23 -12.58 16.59
N GLN A 195 -7.54 -12.69 16.44
CA GLN A 195 -8.50 -12.07 17.36
C GLN A 195 -8.85 -13.04 18.50
N PRO A 196 -9.17 -12.52 19.73
CA PRO A 196 -9.00 -11.13 20.14
C PRO A 196 -7.52 -10.73 20.16
N TYR A 197 -7.22 -9.46 19.86
CA TYR A 197 -5.83 -8.96 19.81
C TYR A 197 -5.21 -9.00 21.20
N ASP A 198 -4.22 -9.88 21.37
CA ASP A 198 -3.51 -10.10 22.62
C ASP A 198 -2.01 -9.84 22.40
N PRO A 199 -1.41 -8.85 23.10
CA PRO A 199 0.02 -8.55 22.92
C PRO A 199 0.95 -9.69 23.31
N SER A 200 0.49 -10.72 24.02
CA SER A 200 1.28 -11.90 24.37
C SER A 200 1.79 -12.70 23.16
N VAL A 201 1.19 -12.49 21.97
CA VAL A 201 1.64 -13.12 20.71
C VAL A 201 2.92 -12.50 20.15
N LEU A 202 3.28 -11.26 20.54
CA LEU A 202 4.35 -10.49 19.93
C LEU A 202 5.73 -11.04 20.27
N GLU A 203 6.01 -11.35 21.54
CA GLU A 203 7.33 -11.86 21.93
C GLU A 203 7.63 -13.26 21.37
N PRO A 204 6.71 -14.26 21.41
CA PRO A 204 6.94 -15.53 20.73
C PRO A 204 7.14 -15.39 19.22
N LEU A 205 6.37 -14.51 18.56
CA LEU A 205 6.55 -14.24 17.13
C LEU A 205 7.92 -13.63 16.85
N ALA A 206 8.30 -12.59 17.60
CA ALA A 206 9.60 -11.95 17.47
C ALA A 206 10.75 -12.92 17.73
N LYS A 207 10.60 -13.82 18.72
CA LYS A 207 11.58 -14.88 18.97
C LYS A 207 11.71 -15.83 17.79
N ALA A 208 10.59 -16.32 17.25
CA ALA A 208 10.60 -17.22 16.10
C ALA A 208 11.27 -16.59 14.87
N VAL A 209 11.03 -15.30 14.64
CA VAL A 209 11.66 -14.54 13.54
C VAL A 209 13.17 -14.39 13.79
N ARG A 210 13.61 -14.04 15.01
CA ARG A 210 15.06 -13.95 15.35
C ARG A 210 15.77 -15.29 15.16
N ASP A 211 15.17 -16.37 15.68
CA ASP A 211 15.75 -17.72 15.62
C ASP A 211 15.87 -18.27 14.19
N SER A 212 15.03 -17.77 13.26
CA SER A 212 15.05 -18.21 11.85
C SER A 212 16.17 -17.60 11.01
N GLY A 213 16.77 -16.51 11.47
CA GLY A 213 17.78 -15.77 10.68
C GLY A 213 17.23 -14.99 9.49
N LEU A 214 15.90 -14.83 9.38
CA LEU A 214 15.28 -14.07 8.28
C LEU A 214 15.48 -12.54 8.38
N LEU A 215 15.79 -12.02 9.56
CA LEU A 215 16.12 -10.60 9.69
C LEU A 215 17.55 -10.37 9.21
N THR A 216 17.71 -9.76 8.05
CA THR A 216 18.98 -9.15 7.68
C THR A 216 19.21 -7.91 8.53
N SER A 217 20.36 -7.85 9.18
CA SER A 217 20.82 -6.71 10.02
C SER A 217 20.94 -5.43 9.20
#